data_fd8af822c54649d339d7a86111b50212
#
_entry.id   fd8af822c54649d339d7a86111b50212
#
_cell.length_a   1.000
_cell.length_b   1.000
_cell.length_c   1.000
_cell.angle_alpha   90.00
_cell.angle_beta   90.00
_cell.angle_gamma   90.00
#
_symmetry.space_group_name_H-M   'P 1'
#
loop_
_entity.id
_entity.type
_entity.pdbx_description
1 polymer ?
#
loop_
_entity_poly.entity_id
_entity_poly.type
_entity_poly.pdbx_seq_one_letter_code
_entity_poly.pdbx_strand_id
1 'polypeptide(L)'
;EALLSPGGRPMMQLLWIGLGLVLGFDVISLDTDIYEVGAPLFYGAMMLLLMVTIVIAPDIKGSRSWLVLGPVRLQPAEFAKVATALTLAWLCNQYDFKIESIRSYLKIFAIIFFPIGLILLQQETGSALVFLALFLALFREGFSGLFMGLSASAAVYFIGALVLEDTLWWSATDADLFFVSNAILVFTATLYAVYTQDWRNRWRYLLYAVGAVLGVYLIAGVVNFFVAFNLAYVAVALVVIAVGTLFYLALREYLLRYLLMAIFAIGSLGFFYSVNYVFNDIL
;
A
#
# COMPACT_ATOMS: atom_id res chain seq x y z
N GLU A 1 4.83 -39.35 18.42
CA GLU A 1 4.29 -39.09 19.79
C GLU A 1 4.35 -37.62 20.18
N ALA A 2 5.33 -36.84 19.72
CA ALA A 2 5.44 -35.41 20.03
C ALA A 2 4.34 -34.55 19.36
N LEU A 3 3.67 -35.04 18.32
CA LEU A 3 2.62 -34.32 17.57
C LEU A 3 1.27 -34.27 18.31
N LEU A 4 1.02 -35.19 19.22
CA LEU A 4 -0.26 -35.36 19.95
C LEU A 4 -0.15 -35.12 21.46
N SER A 5 0.99 -34.57 21.94
CA SER A 5 1.10 -34.24 23.36
C SER A 5 0.08 -33.15 23.74
N PRO A 6 -0.71 -33.32 24.83
CA PRO A 6 -1.63 -32.31 25.33
C PRO A 6 -0.85 -31.04 25.64
N GLY A 7 -1.18 -29.94 24.93
CA GLY A 7 -0.47 -28.63 25.02
C GLY A 7 0.68 -28.43 24.05
N GLY A 8 0.98 -29.36 23.13
CA GLY A 8 1.93 -29.17 22.04
C GLY A 8 1.47 -28.10 21.03
N ARG A 9 2.41 -27.40 20.41
CA ARG A 9 2.09 -26.38 19.37
C ARG A 9 1.12 -26.88 18.29
N PRO A 10 1.23 -28.13 17.76
CA PRO A 10 0.28 -28.63 16.75
C PRO A 10 -1.14 -28.80 17.28
N MET A 11 -1.32 -29.27 18.53
CA MET A 11 -2.64 -29.42 19.13
C MET A 11 -3.35 -28.09 19.33
N MET A 12 -2.63 -27.09 19.81
CA MET A 12 -3.16 -25.72 19.92
C MET A 12 -3.53 -25.14 18.55
N GLN A 13 -2.76 -25.42 17.52
CA GLN A 13 -3.05 -24.98 16.15
C GLN A 13 -4.34 -25.63 15.61
N LEU A 14 -4.56 -26.91 15.84
CA LEU A 14 -5.79 -27.61 15.47
C LEU A 14 -7.01 -27.04 16.21
N LEU A 15 -6.87 -26.70 17.48
CA LEU A 15 -7.94 -26.05 18.26
C LEU A 15 -8.30 -24.68 17.68
N TRP A 16 -7.31 -23.87 17.30
CA TRP A 16 -7.56 -22.57 16.68
C TRP A 16 -8.19 -22.70 15.29
N ILE A 17 -7.79 -23.71 14.51
CA ILE A 17 -8.43 -24.01 13.21
C ILE A 17 -9.89 -24.42 13.42
N GLY A 18 -10.16 -25.33 14.37
CA GLY A 18 -11.52 -25.78 14.69
C GLY A 18 -12.41 -24.61 15.14
N LEU A 19 -11.91 -23.78 16.07
CA LEU A 19 -12.62 -22.59 16.52
C LEU A 19 -12.88 -21.61 15.38
N GLY A 20 -11.88 -21.38 14.50
CA GLY A 20 -12.01 -20.52 13.34
C GLY A 20 -13.07 -21.01 12.35
N LEU A 21 -13.17 -22.32 12.12
CA LEU A 21 -14.20 -22.91 11.26
C LEU A 21 -15.60 -22.73 11.85
N VAL A 22 -15.77 -22.94 13.16
CA VAL A 22 -17.05 -22.73 13.84
C VAL A 22 -17.48 -21.27 13.75
N LEU A 23 -16.60 -20.34 14.12
CA LEU A 23 -16.89 -18.91 14.03
C LEU A 23 -17.15 -18.46 12.58
N GLY A 24 -16.41 -19.01 11.61
CA GLY A 24 -16.63 -18.73 10.19
C GLY A 24 -18.02 -19.20 9.72
N PHE A 25 -18.46 -20.38 10.17
CA PHE A 25 -19.80 -20.89 9.87
C PHE A 25 -20.89 -20.03 10.51
N ASP A 26 -20.71 -19.65 11.79
CA ASP A 26 -21.66 -18.77 12.48
C ASP A 26 -21.80 -17.41 11.75
N VAL A 27 -20.66 -16.79 11.37
CA VAL A 27 -20.66 -15.51 10.62
C VAL A 27 -21.38 -15.63 9.28
N ILE A 28 -21.18 -16.72 8.52
CA ILE A 28 -21.85 -16.94 7.24
C ILE A 28 -23.35 -17.18 7.44
N SER A 29 -23.76 -17.73 8.57
CA SER A 29 -25.16 -18.05 8.88
C SER A 29 -25.97 -16.87 9.41
N LEU A 30 -25.34 -15.74 9.73
CA LEU A 30 -26.00 -14.52 10.18
C LEU A 30 -26.75 -13.83 9.02
N ASP A 31 -27.94 -13.30 9.33
CA ASP A 31 -28.73 -12.54 8.38
C ASP A 31 -28.00 -11.23 7.96
N THR A 32 -28.19 -10.85 6.68
CA THR A 32 -27.60 -9.63 6.10
C THR A 32 -27.98 -8.36 6.85
N ASP A 33 -29.17 -8.30 7.42
CA ASP A 33 -29.67 -7.15 8.19
C ASP A 33 -28.80 -6.83 9.40
N ILE A 34 -28.24 -7.86 10.03
CA ILE A 34 -27.32 -7.71 11.18
C ILE A 34 -26.04 -6.99 10.74
N TYR A 35 -25.55 -7.29 9.54
CA TYR A 35 -24.38 -6.62 8.99
C TYR A 35 -24.67 -5.17 8.58
N GLU A 36 -25.87 -4.90 8.04
CA GLU A 36 -26.24 -3.54 7.65
C GLU A 36 -26.29 -2.58 8.84
N VAL A 37 -26.92 -3.00 9.93
CA VAL A 37 -27.00 -2.17 11.15
C VAL A 37 -25.71 -2.20 11.96
N GLY A 38 -25.06 -3.35 12.02
CA GLY A 38 -23.91 -3.61 12.86
C GLY A 38 -22.59 -3.08 12.34
N ALA A 39 -22.38 -2.98 11.01
CA ALA A 39 -21.10 -2.62 10.44
C ALA A 39 -20.53 -1.26 10.89
N PRO A 40 -21.29 -0.14 10.83
CA PRO A 40 -20.77 1.15 11.28
C PRO A 40 -20.57 1.20 12.81
N LEU A 41 -21.39 0.48 13.58
CA LEU A 41 -21.23 0.39 15.02
C LEU A 41 -19.97 -0.41 15.39
N PHE A 42 -19.75 -1.54 14.73
CA PHE A 42 -18.56 -2.37 14.91
C PHE A 42 -17.28 -1.59 14.52
N TYR A 43 -17.33 -0.82 13.42
CA TYR A 43 -16.24 0.06 13.03
C TYR A 43 -15.93 1.09 14.11
N GLY A 44 -16.95 1.80 14.60
CA GLY A 44 -16.78 2.78 15.68
C GLY A 44 -16.17 2.17 16.94
N ALA A 45 -16.65 0.98 17.35
CA ALA A 45 -16.09 0.25 18.48
C ALA A 45 -14.62 -0.12 18.27
N MET A 46 -14.25 -0.58 17.06
CA MET A 46 -12.86 -0.92 16.75
C MET A 46 -11.97 0.32 16.68
N MET A 47 -12.45 1.46 16.18
CA MET A 47 -11.69 2.71 16.20
C MET A 47 -11.43 3.18 17.63
N LEU A 48 -12.43 3.09 18.51
CA LEU A 48 -12.23 3.38 19.93
C LEU A 48 -11.22 2.41 20.57
N LEU A 49 -11.30 1.12 20.26
CA LEU A 49 -10.37 0.12 20.78
C LEU A 49 -8.93 0.39 20.29
N LEU A 50 -8.74 0.79 19.03
CA LEU A 50 -7.42 1.19 18.52
C LEU A 50 -6.87 2.42 19.27
N MET A 51 -7.70 3.44 19.52
CA MET A 51 -7.28 4.62 20.30
C MET A 51 -6.90 4.25 21.74
N VAL A 52 -7.69 3.42 22.39
CA VAL A 52 -7.39 2.91 23.73
C VAL A 52 -6.08 2.11 23.74
N THR A 53 -5.83 1.32 22.70
CA THR A 53 -4.60 0.53 22.57
C THR A 53 -3.35 1.40 22.53
N ILE A 54 -3.36 2.55 21.85
CA ILE A 54 -2.23 3.49 21.81
C ILE A 54 -1.78 3.89 23.23
N VAL A 55 -2.75 4.04 24.16
CA VAL A 55 -2.49 4.53 25.53
C VAL A 55 -2.12 3.41 26.48
N ILE A 56 -2.77 2.23 26.37
CA ILE A 56 -2.71 1.15 27.38
C ILE A 56 -1.73 0.03 26.99
N ALA A 57 -1.49 -0.18 25.69
CA ALA A 57 -0.68 -1.30 25.24
C ALA A 57 0.79 -1.16 25.69
N PRO A 58 1.37 -2.26 26.23
CA PRO A 58 2.80 -2.29 26.52
C PRO A 58 3.61 -2.24 25.23
N ASP A 59 4.80 -1.69 25.31
CA ASP A 59 5.75 -1.74 24.20
C ASP A 59 6.31 -3.15 24.06
N ILE A 60 6.04 -3.79 22.92
CA ILE A 60 6.53 -5.13 22.58
C ILE A 60 7.33 -5.02 21.28
N LYS A 61 8.64 -5.06 21.36
CA LYS A 61 9.57 -4.97 20.22
C LYS A 61 9.37 -3.69 19.38
N GLY A 62 9.20 -2.55 20.05
CA GLY A 62 9.01 -1.26 19.39
C GLY A 62 7.57 -0.97 18.92
N SER A 63 6.60 -1.86 19.12
CA SER A 63 5.20 -1.67 18.75
C SER A 63 4.27 -1.70 19.96
N ARG A 64 3.25 -0.82 19.98
CA ARG A 64 2.20 -0.74 21.00
C ARG A 64 0.85 -1.18 20.42
N SER A 65 0.81 -2.35 19.81
CA SER A 65 -0.35 -2.87 19.07
C SER A 65 -1.06 -4.04 19.74
N TRP A 66 -0.50 -4.57 20.84
CA TRP A 66 -1.00 -5.75 21.51
C TRP A 66 -1.65 -5.44 22.86
N LEU A 67 -2.92 -5.79 23.01
CA LEU A 67 -3.59 -5.81 24.31
C LEU A 67 -3.30 -7.15 24.98
N VAL A 68 -2.65 -7.10 26.14
CA VAL A 68 -2.32 -8.28 26.94
C VAL A 68 -3.38 -8.44 28.04
N LEU A 69 -4.26 -9.44 27.89
CA LEU A 69 -5.32 -9.78 28.84
C LEU A 69 -5.01 -11.11 29.52
N GLY A 70 -4.08 -11.10 30.47
CA GLY A 70 -3.58 -12.32 31.12
C GLY A 70 -2.85 -13.23 30.11
N PRO A 71 -3.31 -14.47 29.88
CA PRO A 71 -2.67 -15.39 28.93
C PRO A 71 -3.02 -15.09 27.47
N VAL A 72 -4.04 -14.27 27.21
CA VAL A 72 -4.52 -13.95 25.87
C VAL A 72 -3.90 -12.64 25.39
N ARG A 73 -3.39 -12.66 24.17
CA ARG A 73 -2.90 -11.47 23.45
C ARG A 73 -3.85 -11.19 22.29
N LEU A 74 -4.38 -9.98 22.25
CA LEU A 74 -5.30 -9.54 21.23
C LEU A 74 -4.69 -8.35 20.49
N GLN A 75 -4.68 -8.42 19.15
CA GLN A 75 -4.25 -7.31 18.29
C GLN A 75 -5.49 -6.64 17.67
N PRO A 76 -5.90 -5.47 18.15
CA PRO A 76 -7.11 -4.79 17.66
C PRO A 76 -7.08 -4.46 16.15
N ALA A 77 -5.89 -4.25 15.59
CA ALA A 77 -5.72 -3.98 14.16
C ALA A 77 -6.28 -5.11 13.26
N GLU A 78 -6.23 -6.38 13.72
CA GLU A 78 -6.78 -7.52 12.96
C GLU A 78 -8.31 -7.41 12.84
N PHE A 79 -8.98 -7.06 13.92
CA PHE A 79 -10.44 -6.85 13.92
C PHE A 79 -10.84 -5.57 13.20
N ALA A 80 -10.02 -4.53 13.28
CA ALA A 80 -10.25 -3.28 12.56
C ALA A 80 -10.25 -3.46 11.04
N LYS A 81 -9.43 -4.38 10.50
CA LYS A 81 -9.46 -4.75 9.06
C LYS A 81 -10.82 -5.28 8.65
N VAL A 82 -11.38 -6.21 9.43
CA VAL A 82 -12.71 -6.78 9.18
C VAL A 82 -13.80 -5.71 9.31
N ALA A 83 -13.76 -4.92 10.38
CA ALA A 83 -14.72 -3.83 10.61
C ALA A 83 -14.71 -2.80 9.47
N THR A 84 -13.51 -2.44 8.97
CA THR A 84 -13.36 -1.52 7.84
C THR A 84 -13.92 -2.11 6.55
N ALA A 85 -13.65 -3.38 6.26
CA ALA A 85 -14.18 -4.07 5.08
C ALA A 85 -15.72 -4.14 5.11
N LEU A 86 -16.31 -4.49 6.25
CA LEU A 86 -17.77 -4.53 6.44
C LEU A 86 -18.40 -3.14 6.26
N THR A 87 -17.78 -2.10 6.81
CA THR A 87 -18.28 -0.73 6.70
C THR A 87 -18.19 -0.19 5.28
N LEU A 88 -17.15 -0.56 4.54
CA LEU A 88 -17.06 -0.23 3.10
C LEU A 88 -18.14 -0.95 2.30
N ALA A 89 -18.38 -2.24 2.57
CA ALA A 89 -19.46 -3.00 1.93
C ALA A 89 -20.83 -2.37 2.25
N TRP A 90 -21.08 -2.03 3.52
CA TRP A 90 -22.28 -1.30 3.93
C TRP A 90 -22.44 0.04 3.19
N LEU A 91 -21.36 0.82 3.08
CA LEU A 91 -21.38 2.11 2.38
C LEU A 91 -21.73 1.93 0.90
N CYS A 92 -21.13 0.93 0.23
CA CYS A 92 -21.38 0.65 -1.18
C CYS A 92 -22.80 0.12 -1.43
N ASN A 93 -23.44 -0.52 -0.45
CA ASN A 93 -24.80 -1.06 -0.53
C ASN A 93 -25.90 0.00 -0.33
N GLN A 94 -25.56 1.23 0.06
CA GLN A 94 -26.57 2.28 0.26
C GLN A 94 -27.22 2.71 -1.07
N TYR A 95 -28.54 2.85 -1.09
CA TYR A 95 -29.34 3.16 -2.27
C TYR A 95 -28.89 4.42 -3.04
N ASP A 96 -28.50 5.48 -2.32
CA ASP A 96 -28.06 6.75 -2.91
C ASP A 96 -26.53 6.83 -3.14
N PHE A 97 -25.81 5.72 -2.94
CA PHE A 97 -24.36 5.73 -3.05
C PHE A 97 -23.91 5.73 -4.51
N LYS A 98 -23.29 6.83 -4.94
CA LYS A 98 -22.64 6.96 -6.24
C LYS A 98 -21.14 6.96 -6.05
N ILE A 99 -20.48 5.87 -6.48
CA ILE A 99 -19.05 5.67 -6.27
C ILE A 99 -18.19 6.77 -6.91
N GLU A 100 -18.66 7.41 -7.98
CA GLU A 100 -17.95 8.48 -8.68
C GLU A 100 -18.11 9.87 -8.04
N SER A 101 -18.94 10.01 -6.99
CA SER A 101 -19.12 11.29 -6.31
C SER A 101 -17.93 11.64 -5.43
N ILE A 102 -17.53 12.91 -5.44
CA ILE A 102 -16.44 13.41 -4.58
C ILE A 102 -16.74 13.16 -3.08
N ARG A 103 -18.01 13.22 -2.68
CA ARG A 103 -18.42 12.92 -1.31
C ARG A 103 -18.21 11.45 -0.95
N SER A 104 -18.44 10.55 -1.91
CA SER A 104 -18.19 9.10 -1.74
C SER A 104 -16.71 8.82 -1.64
N TYR A 105 -15.89 9.47 -2.46
CA TYR A 105 -14.44 9.39 -2.35
C TYR A 105 -13.96 9.80 -0.96
N LEU A 106 -14.41 10.96 -0.45
CA LEU A 106 -14.03 11.44 0.88
C LEU A 106 -14.44 10.47 2.00
N LYS A 107 -15.65 9.89 1.92
CA LYS A 107 -16.12 8.88 2.89
C LYS A 107 -15.26 7.62 2.85
N ILE A 108 -14.98 7.08 1.66
CA ILE A 108 -14.14 5.90 1.47
C ILE A 108 -12.74 6.15 2.04
N PHE A 109 -12.14 7.29 1.68
CA PHE A 109 -10.82 7.65 2.20
C PHE A 109 -10.82 7.79 3.72
N ALA A 110 -11.81 8.45 4.29
CA ALA A 110 -11.91 8.57 5.75
C ALA A 110 -12.01 7.21 6.42
N ILE A 111 -12.82 6.29 5.91
CA ILE A 111 -13.01 4.94 6.46
C ILE A 111 -11.72 4.11 6.37
N ILE A 112 -10.92 4.25 5.30
CA ILE A 112 -9.68 3.49 5.14
C ILE A 112 -8.51 4.14 5.87
N PHE A 113 -8.32 5.45 5.74
CA PHE A 113 -7.13 6.12 6.26
C PHE A 113 -7.20 6.44 7.75
N PHE A 114 -8.39 6.51 8.34
CA PHE A 114 -8.52 6.73 9.77
C PHE A 114 -7.91 5.58 10.61
N PRO A 115 -8.26 4.29 10.38
CA PRO A 115 -7.57 3.20 11.07
C PRO A 115 -6.09 3.10 10.71
N ILE A 116 -5.68 3.37 9.47
CA ILE A 116 -4.26 3.42 9.07
C ILE A 116 -3.51 4.41 9.95
N GLY A 117 -4.03 5.63 10.13
CA GLY A 117 -3.41 6.66 10.97
C GLY A 117 -3.24 6.20 12.41
N LEU A 118 -4.27 5.57 13.00
CA LEU A 118 -4.20 5.04 14.36
C LEU A 118 -3.17 3.90 14.51
N ILE A 119 -3.09 3.01 13.51
CA ILE A 119 -2.15 1.88 13.51
C ILE A 119 -0.71 2.37 13.32
N LEU A 120 -0.49 3.39 12.49
CA LEU A 120 0.84 4.02 12.35
C LEU A 120 1.30 4.68 13.66
N LEU A 121 0.38 5.29 14.42
CA LEU A 121 0.69 5.80 15.76
C LEU A 121 1.05 4.71 16.77
N GLN A 122 0.65 3.45 16.52
CA GLN A 122 1.05 2.27 17.29
C GLN A 122 2.41 1.69 16.85
N GLN A 123 3.06 2.31 15.84
CA GLN A 123 4.29 1.84 15.23
C GLN A 123 4.16 0.44 14.58
N GLU A 124 3.00 0.16 13.97
CA GLU A 124 2.67 -1.12 13.34
C GLU A 124 2.43 -0.91 11.82
N THR A 125 3.51 -0.62 11.10
CA THR A 125 3.44 -0.28 9.67
C THR A 125 2.96 -1.43 8.78
N GLY A 126 3.33 -2.67 9.12
CA GLY A 126 2.91 -3.85 8.37
C GLY A 126 1.39 -4.05 8.35
N SER A 127 0.73 -3.89 9.50
CA SER A 127 -0.73 -3.99 9.61
C SER A 127 -1.44 -2.85 8.87
N ALA A 128 -0.88 -1.63 8.91
CA ALA A 128 -1.42 -0.48 8.21
C ALA A 128 -1.42 -0.69 6.68
N LEU A 129 -0.37 -1.29 6.14
CA LEU A 129 -0.24 -1.54 4.70
C LEU A 129 -1.34 -2.46 4.15
N VAL A 130 -1.82 -3.41 4.97
CA VAL A 130 -2.88 -4.36 4.56
C VAL A 130 -4.18 -3.65 4.20
N PHE A 131 -4.48 -2.50 4.82
CA PHE A 131 -5.69 -1.72 4.49
C PHE A 131 -5.69 -1.20 3.05
N LEU A 132 -4.53 -1.01 2.44
CA LEU A 132 -4.44 -0.60 1.03
C LEU A 132 -4.99 -1.67 0.08
N ALA A 133 -5.01 -2.95 0.50
CA ALA A 133 -5.63 -4.01 -0.28
C ALA A 133 -7.15 -3.84 -0.43
N LEU A 134 -7.82 -3.06 0.43
CA LEU A 134 -9.24 -2.76 0.30
C LEU A 134 -9.56 -1.97 -0.99
N PHE A 135 -8.58 -1.22 -1.54
CA PHE A 135 -8.76 -0.58 -2.85
C PHE A 135 -8.91 -1.58 -4.00
N LEU A 136 -8.40 -2.83 -3.86
CA LEU A 136 -8.65 -3.90 -4.83
C LEU A 136 -10.12 -4.30 -4.85
N ALA A 137 -10.74 -4.43 -3.68
CA ALA A 137 -12.17 -4.74 -3.57
C ALA A 137 -13.02 -3.59 -4.14
N LEU A 138 -12.69 -2.35 -3.79
CA LEU A 138 -13.38 -1.16 -4.29
C LEU A 138 -13.25 -0.98 -5.81
N PHE A 139 -12.09 -1.33 -6.38
CA PHE A 139 -11.90 -1.32 -7.84
C PHE A 139 -12.87 -2.27 -8.54
N ARG A 140 -13.11 -3.44 -7.95
CA ARG A 140 -14.12 -4.38 -8.46
C ARG A 140 -15.55 -3.81 -8.44
N GLU A 141 -15.85 -2.95 -7.47
CA GLU A 141 -17.14 -2.24 -7.36
C GLU A 141 -17.24 -0.98 -8.25
N GLY A 142 -16.21 -0.72 -9.08
CA GLY A 142 -16.20 0.40 -10.03
C GLY A 142 -15.44 1.64 -9.55
N PHE A 143 -14.69 1.54 -8.45
CA PHE A 143 -13.79 2.62 -8.02
C PHE A 143 -12.66 2.80 -9.02
N SER A 144 -12.17 4.03 -9.18
CA SER A 144 -11.14 4.33 -10.17
C SER A 144 -9.88 3.47 -10.00
N GLY A 145 -9.45 2.82 -11.08
CA GLY A 145 -8.23 2.02 -11.12
C GLY A 145 -6.95 2.78 -10.78
N LEU A 146 -7.00 4.11 -10.86
CA LEU A 146 -5.89 4.97 -10.43
C LEU A 146 -5.57 4.77 -8.94
N PHE A 147 -6.57 4.70 -8.08
CA PHE A 147 -6.36 4.49 -6.64
C PHE A 147 -5.85 3.08 -6.31
N MET A 148 -6.30 2.08 -7.08
CA MET A 148 -5.74 0.73 -7.00
C MET A 148 -4.25 0.74 -7.39
N GLY A 149 -3.90 1.41 -8.49
CA GLY A 149 -2.51 1.55 -8.92
C GLY A 149 -1.65 2.31 -7.89
N LEU A 150 -2.19 3.39 -7.30
CA LEU A 150 -1.54 4.14 -6.23
C LEU A 150 -1.28 3.28 -4.98
N SER A 151 -2.28 2.52 -4.53
CA SER A 151 -2.13 1.67 -3.34
C SER A 151 -1.16 0.51 -3.60
N ALA A 152 -1.21 -0.11 -4.77
CA ALA A 152 -0.28 -1.15 -5.16
C ALA A 152 1.16 -0.61 -5.26
N SER A 153 1.35 0.58 -5.86
CA SER A 153 2.67 1.19 -5.96
C SER A 153 3.23 1.58 -4.59
N ALA A 154 2.41 2.15 -3.70
CA ALA A 154 2.81 2.48 -2.34
C ALA A 154 3.27 1.23 -1.57
N ALA A 155 2.55 0.10 -1.71
CA ALA A 155 2.94 -1.17 -1.10
C ALA A 155 4.29 -1.66 -1.63
N VAL A 156 4.50 -1.63 -2.96
CA VAL A 156 5.76 -2.03 -3.59
C VAL A 156 6.92 -1.16 -3.13
N TYR A 157 6.73 0.16 -3.07
CA TYR A 157 7.79 1.09 -2.62
C TYR A 157 8.12 0.88 -1.15
N PHE A 158 7.12 0.72 -0.30
CA PHE A 158 7.32 0.48 1.12
C PHE A 158 8.06 -0.83 1.38
N ILE A 159 7.60 -1.94 0.76
CA ILE A 159 8.25 -3.24 0.90
C ILE A 159 9.68 -3.19 0.33
N GLY A 160 9.87 -2.55 -0.83
CA GLY A 160 11.18 -2.40 -1.46
C GLY A 160 12.15 -1.61 -0.60
N ALA A 161 11.69 -0.51 0.02
CA ALA A 161 12.50 0.29 0.93
C ALA A 161 12.95 -0.54 2.15
N LEU A 162 12.03 -1.26 2.80
CA LEU A 162 12.36 -2.05 4.00
C LEU A 162 13.23 -3.28 3.74
N VAL A 163 12.94 -4.03 2.65
CA VAL A 163 13.64 -5.28 2.35
C VAL A 163 15.06 -5.03 1.84
N LEU A 164 15.25 -3.92 1.12
CA LEU A 164 16.53 -3.59 0.49
C LEU A 164 17.32 -2.55 1.27
N GLU A 165 16.84 -2.14 2.44
CA GLU A 165 17.55 -1.24 3.33
C GLU A 165 18.96 -1.75 3.61
N ASP A 166 19.95 -0.85 3.61
CA ASP A 166 21.36 -1.13 3.83
C ASP A 166 21.99 -2.18 2.88
N THR A 167 21.27 -2.62 1.84
CA THR A 167 21.84 -3.51 0.85
C THR A 167 22.54 -2.73 -0.26
N LEU A 168 23.82 -3.03 -0.46
CA LEU A 168 24.60 -2.51 -1.58
C LEU A 168 24.65 -3.55 -2.69
N TRP A 169 24.24 -3.16 -3.86
CA TRP A 169 24.41 -3.95 -5.07
C TRP A 169 25.71 -3.53 -5.78
N TRP A 170 25.91 -4.07 -6.96
CA TRP A 170 27.06 -3.86 -7.81
C TRP A 170 27.59 -2.41 -7.77
N SER A 171 28.88 -2.26 -7.46
CA SER A 171 29.59 -0.97 -7.45
C SER A 171 29.00 0.10 -6.51
N ALA A 172 28.74 -0.25 -5.25
CA ALA A 172 28.22 0.68 -4.24
C ALA A 172 26.87 1.32 -4.62
N THR A 173 25.99 0.59 -5.36
CA THR A 173 24.65 1.04 -5.69
C THR A 173 23.71 0.75 -4.55
N ASP A 174 23.02 1.78 -4.04
CA ASP A 174 21.95 1.63 -3.03
C ASP A 174 20.78 0.87 -3.65
N ALA A 175 20.54 -0.34 -3.18
CA ALA A 175 19.58 -1.25 -3.80
C ALA A 175 18.14 -0.78 -3.63
N ASP A 176 17.80 -0.21 -2.48
CA ASP A 176 16.47 0.33 -2.16
C ASP A 176 16.12 1.50 -3.07
N LEU A 177 16.98 2.51 -3.16
CA LEU A 177 16.80 3.68 -4.01
C LEU A 177 16.75 3.31 -5.50
N PHE A 178 17.60 2.36 -5.94
CA PHE A 178 17.60 1.86 -7.31
C PHE A 178 16.29 1.13 -7.64
N PHE A 179 15.86 0.22 -6.77
CA PHE A 179 14.62 -0.55 -6.95
C PHE A 179 13.40 0.36 -7.00
N VAL A 180 13.24 1.26 -6.01
CA VAL A 180 12.07 2.14 -5.93
C VAL A 180 12.01 3.11 -7.11
N SER A 181 13.14 3.70 -7.51
CA SER A 181 13.18 4.59 -8.67
C SER A 181 12.76 3.89 -9.96
N ASN A 182 13.21 2.65 -10.19
CA ASN A 182 12.76 1.86 -11.33
C ASN A 182 11.28 1.45 -11.24
N ALA A 183 10.80 1.11 -10.04
CA ALA A 183 9.38 0.82 -9.83
C ALA A 183 8.51 2.04 -10.14
N ILE A 184 8.92 3.26 -9.75
CA ILE A 184 8.24 4.52 -10.10
C ILE A 184 8.17 4.69 -11.62
N LEU A 185 9.27 4.43 -12.35
CA LEU A 185 9.28 4.50 -13.82
C LEU A 185 8.29 3.52 -14.44
N VAL A 186 8.25 2.27 -13.96
CA VAL A 186 7.34 1.23 -14.46
C VAL A 186 5.88 1.61 -14.18
N PHE A 187 5.54 2.05 -12.96
CA PHE A 187 4.18 2.47 -12.63
C PHE A 187 3.77 3.71 -13.43
N THR A 188 4.65 4.69 -13.59
CA THR A 188 4.39 5.89 -14.39
C THR A 188 4.18 5.55 -15.86
N ALA A 189 4.98 4.64 -16.42
CA ALA A 189 4.81 4.15 -17.80
C ALA A 189 3.48 3.37 -17.95
N THR A 190 3.10 2.59 -16.95
CA THR A 190 1.82 1.86 -16.94
C THR A 190 0.64 2.84 -16.92
N LEU A 191 0.68 3.86 -16.06
CA LEU A 191 -0.34 4.91 -16.03
C LEU A 191 -0.42 5.64 -17.39
N TYR A 192 0.72 5.97 -17.99
CA TYR A 192 0.76 6.56 -19.32
C TYR A 192 0.10 5.63 -20.36
N ALA A 193 0.41 4.33 -20.32
CA ALA A 193 -0.17 3.34 -21.24
C ALA A 193 -1.69 3.22 -21.08
N VAL A 194 -2.20 3.26 -19.86
CA VAL A 194 -3.63 3.09 -19.57
C VAL A 194 -4.45 4.34 -19.92
N TYR A 195 -3.94 5.52 -19.55
CA TYR A 195 -4.72 6.76 -19.62
C TYR A 195 -4.50 7.59 -20.90
N THR A 196 -3.52 7.23 -21.76
CA THR A 196 -3.33 7.92 -23.03
C THR A 196 -4.31 7.40 -24.07
N GLN A 197 -5.10 8.29 -24.69
CA GLN A 197 -6.16 7.92 -25.64
C GLN A 197 -5.65 7.54 -27.04
N ASP A 198 -4.47 8.01 -27.43
CA ASP A 198 -3.90 7.71 -28.76
C ASP A 198 -3.26 6.32 -28.79
N TRP A 199 -4.09 5.31 -29.12
CA TRP A 199 -3.68 3.91 -29.17
C TRP A 199 -2.50 3.65 -30.11
N ARG A 200 -2.45 4.31 -31.28
CA ARG A 200 -1.44 4.03 -32.30
C ARG A 200 -0.05 4.55 -31.90
N ASN A 201 0.01 5.76 -31.35
CA ASN A 201 1.27 6.43 -31.01
C ASN A 201 1.77 6.06 -29.62
N ARG A 202 0.88 5.68 -28.70
CA ARG A 202 1.18 5.28 -27.32
C ARG A 202 2.27 4.20 -27.23
N TRP A 203 2.14 3.13 -28.00
CA TRP A 203 3.10 2.04 -28.01
C TRP A 203 4.46 2.46 -28.61
N ARG A 204 4.47 3.32 -29.60
CA ARG A 204 5.71 3.88 -30.15
C ARG A 204 6.45 4.71 -29.12
N TYR A 205 5.78 5.63 -28.43
CA TYR A 205 6.40 6.44 -27.38
C TYR A 205 6.90 5.61 -26.21
N LEU A 206 6.15 4.59 -25.79
CA LEU A 206 6.60 3.66 -24.76
C LEU A 206 7.84 2.88 -25.18
N LEU A 207 7.87 2.36 -26.43
CA LEU A 207 9.04 1.65 -26.96
C LEU A 207 10.27 2.56 -27.04
N TYR A 208 10.09 3.80 -27.46
CA TYR A 208 11.19 4.78 -27.46
C TYR A 208 11.66 5.11 -26.04
N ALA A 209 10.74 5.29 -25.10
CA ALA A 209 11.08 5.54 -23.70
C ALA A 209 11.82 4.36 -23.07
N VAL A 210 11.32 3.13 -23.26
CA VAL A 210 11.99 1.90 -22.78
C VAL A 210 13.37 1.75 -23.44
N GLY A 211 13.48 1.96 -24.76
CA GLY A 211 14.75 1.91 -25.47
C GLY A 211 15.76 2.95 -24.98
N ALA A 212 15.30 4.18 -24.71
CA ALA A 212 16.13 5.24 -24.13
C ALA A 212 16.61 4.90 -22.72
N VAL A 213 15.72 4.40 -21.85
CA VAL A 213 16.06 3.97 -20.48
C VAL A 213 17.09 2.84 -20.52
N LEU A 214 16.87 1.81 -21.35
CA LEU A 214 17.83 0.71 -21.52
C LEU A 214 19.17 1.21 -22.07
N GLY A 215 19.16 2.12 -23.03
CA GLY A 215 20.38 2.74 -23.58
C GLY A 215 21.18 3.49 -22.52
N VAL A 216 20.51 4.29 -21.69
CA VAL A 216 21.14 5.00 -20.57
C VAL A 216 21.75 4.01 -19.57
N TYR A 217 21.03 2.94 -19.18
CA TYR A 217 21.57 1.94 -18.28
C TYR A 217 22.74 1.15 -18.88
N LEU A 218 22.73 0.86 -20.17
CA LEU A 218 23.87 0.22 -20.84
C LEU A 218 25.12 1.10 -20.79
N ILE A 219 24.97 2.40 -21.12
CA ILE A 219 26.07 3.36 -21.05
C ILE A 219 26.55 3.51 -19.59
N ALA A 220 25.63 3.71 -18.64
CA ALA A 220 25.94 3.83 -17.24
C ALA A 220 26.65 2.58 -16.70
N GLY A 221 26.22 1.37 -17.10
CA GLY A 221 26.85 0.11 -16.71
C GLY A 221 28.29 -0.02 -17.26
N VAL A 222 28.51 0.38 -18.51
CA VAL A 222 29.87 0.39 -19.10
C VAL A 222 30.76 1.40 -18.36
N VAL A 223 30.27 2.61 -18.08
CA VAL A 223 31.03 3.63 -17.33
C VAL A 223 31.31 3.14 -15.90
N ASN A 224 30.32 2.51 -15.25
CA ASN A 224 30.46 1.98 -13.91
C ASN A 224 31.53 0.87 -13.79
N PHE A 225 31.78 0.14 -14.87
CA PHE A 225 32.88 -0.83 -14.94
C PHE A 225 34.26 -0.17 -14.80
N PHE A 226 34.41 1.05 -15.32
CA PHE A 226 35.67 1.79 -15.27
C PHE A 226 35.75 2.73 -14.04
N VAL A 227 34.64 3.32 -13.65
CA VAL A 227 34.56 4.28 -12.56
C VAL A 227 33.35 3.89 -11.69
N ALA A 228 33.62 3.33 -10.53
CA ALA A 228 32.55 2.92 -9.60
C ALA A 228 31.75 4.16 -9.15
N PHE A 229 30.44 4.16 -9.43
CA PHE A 229 29.49 5.16 -8.94
C PHE A 229 28.13 4.52 -8.67
N ASN A 230 27.32 5.20 -7.87
CA ASN A 230 26.00 4.70 -7.49
C ASN A 230 25.00 4.83 -8.65
N LEU A 231 24.61 3.69 -9.25
CA LEU A 231 23.62 3.64 -10.34
C LEU A 231 22.22 4.10 -9.93
N ALA A 232 21.92 4.13 -8.63
CA ALA A 232 20.63 4.62 -8.14
C ALA A 232 20.40 6.09 -8.51
N TYR A 233 21.45 6.92 -8.52
CA TYR A 233 21.31 8.31 -8.97
C TYR A 233 20.94 8.44 -10.45
N VAL A 234 21.37 7.48 -11.29
CA VAL A 234 20.95 7.42 -12.69
C VAL A 234 19.46 7.09 -12.78
N ALA A 235 18.98 6.17 -11.95
CA ALA A 235 17.57 5.85 -11.87
C ALA A 235 16.71 7.05 -11.44
N VAL A 236 17.15 7.78 -10.41
CA VAL A 236 16.49 9.03 -9.96
C VAL A 236 16.48 10.08 -11.07
N ALA A 237 17.61 10.27 -11.76
CA ALA A 237 17.69 11.21 -12.87
C ALA A 237 16.69 10.86 -13.99
N LEU A 238 16.51 9.57 -14.30
CA LEU A 238 15.52 9.10 -15.26
C LEU A 238 14.09 9.40 -14.80
N VAL A 239 13.78 9.27 -13.50
CA VAL A 239 12.47 9.66 -12.94
C VAL A 239 12.25 11.17 -13.10
N VAL A 240 13.26 11.99 -12.79
CA VAL A 240 13.16 13.45 -12.95
C VAL A 240 12.93 13.84 -14.41
N ILE A 241 13.62 13.19 -15.36
CA ILE A 241 13.41 13.41 -16.79
C ILE A 241 11.99 12.98 -17.21
N ALA A 242 11.49 11.83 -16.71
CA ALA A 242 10.13 11.38 -16.99
C ALA A 242 9.08 12.38 -16.46
N VAL A 243 9.27 12.89 -15.25
CA VAL A 243 8.40 13.93 -14.66
C VAL A 243 8.43 15.20 -15.49
N GLY A 244 9.63 15.66 -15.89
CA GLY A 244 9.80 16.84 -16.75
C GLY A 244 9.10 16.69 -18.11
N THR A 245 9.20 15.52 -18.73
CA THR A 245 8.51 15.23 -20.01
C THR A 245 6.99 15.19 -19.84
N LEU A 246 6.47 14.61 -18.77
CA LEU A 246 5.04 14.61 -18.47
C LEU A 246 4.52 16.02 -18.20
N PHE A 247 5.28 16.83 -17.48
CA PHE A 247 4.92 18.23 -17.23
C PHE A 247 4.93 19.05 -18.52
N TYR A 248 5.93 18.86 -19.37
CA TYR A 248 5.98 19.49 -20.70
C TYR A 248 4.76 19.10 -21.56
N LEU A 249 4.40 17.80 -21.59
CA LEU A 249 3.21 17.32 -22.30
C LEU A 249 1.92 17.90 -21.72
N ALA A 250 1.83 18.02 -20.40
CA ALA A 250 0.69 18.63 -19.72
C ALA A 250 0.48 20.08 -20.14
N LEU A 251 1.56 20.86 -20.24
CA LEU A 251 1.52 22.25 -20.69
C LEU A 251 1.20 22.38 -22.20
N ARG A 252 1.80 21.52 -23.01
CA ARG A 252 1.63 21.55 -24.48
C ARG A 252 0.24 21.15 -24.93
N GLU A 253 -0.31 20.09 -24.32
CA GLU A 253 -1.58 19.49 -24.71
C GLU A 253 -2.75 19.95 -23.84
N TYR A 254 -2.50 20.77 -22.78
CA TYR A 254 -3.49 21.24 -21.80
C TYR A 254 -4.27 20.09 -21.14
N LEU A 255 -3.62 18.92 -20.98
CA LEU A 255 -4.25 17.72 -20.47
C LEU A 255 -3.90 17.49 -19.02
N LEU A 256 -4.88 17.65 -18.13
CA LEU A 256 -4.76 17.44 -16.68
C LEU A 256 -4.21 16.05 -16.32
N ARG A 257 -4.47 15.03 -17.15
CA ARG A 257 -4.00 13.65 -16.92
C ARG A 257 -2.47 13.53 -16.83
N TYR A 258 -1.72 14.23 -17.68
CA TYR A 258 -0.24 14.23 -17.62
C TYR A 258 0.28 14.92 -16.37
N LEU A 259 -0.40 15.97 -15.93
CA LEU A 259 -0.09 16.62 -14.66
C LEU A 259 -0.30 15.68 -13.48
N LEU A 260 -1.41 14.92 -13.48
CA LEU A 260 -1.68 13.93 -12.43
C LEU A 260 -0.64 12.80 -12.39
N MET A 261 -0.15 12.35 -13.55
CA MET A 261 0.94 11.37 -13.63
C MET A 261 2.27 11.93 -13.08
N ALA A 262 2.57 13.20 -13.38
CA ALA A 262 3.75 13.86 -12.84
C ALA A 262 3.67 14.02 -11.31
N ILE A 263 2.51 14.44 -10.80
CA ILE A 263 2.24 14.54 -9.36
C ILE A 263 2.37 13.17 -8.69
N PHE A 264 1.89 12.11 -9.34
CA PHE A 264 2.05 10.75 -8.85
C PHE A 264 3.53 10.36 -8.71
N ALA A 265 4.34 10.59 -9.73
CA ALA A 265 5.76 10.24 -9.70
C ALA A 265 6.53 11.05 -8.63
N ILE A 266 6.23 12.35 -8.48
CA ILE A 266 6.82 13.21 -7.44
C ILE A 266 6.37 12.74 -6.05
N GLY A 267 5.08 12.46 -5.88
CA GLY A 267 4.52 11.97 -4.62
C GLY A 267 5.11 10.62 -4.21
N SER A 268 5.38 9.74 -5.17
CA SER A 268 6.03 8.45 -4.94
C SER A 268 7.48 8.60 -4.46
N LEU A 269 8.25 9.51 -5.06
CA LEU A 269 9.60 9.84 -4.57
C LEU A 269 9.56 10.46 -3.17
N GLY A 270 8.62 11.38 -2.92
CA GLY A 270 8.43 11.99 -1.60
C GLY A 270 8.02 10.96 -0.54
N PHE A 271 7.15 10.02 -0.90
CA PHE A 271 6.75 8.93 -0.02
C PHE A 271 7.95 8.03 0.34
N PHE A 272 8.75 7.63 -0.65
CA PHE A 272 9.96 6.83 -0.43
C PHE A 272 10.95 7.57 0.48
N TYR A 273 11.20 8.85 0.21
CA TYR A 273 12.05 9.69 1.04
C TYR A 273 11.55 9.77 2.49
N SER A 274 10.24 9.94 2.67
CA SER A 274 9.61 9.97 4.00
C SER A 274 9.77 8.63 4.74
N VAL A 275 9.64 7.50 4.04
CA VAL A 275 9.86 6.18 4.63
C VAL A 275 11.29 6.04 5.11
N ASN A 276 12.28 6.37 4.29
CA ASN A 276 13.69 6.17 4.63
C ASN A 276 14.22 7.14 5.71
N TYR A 277 13.76 8.41 5.70
CA TYR A 277 14.33 9.42 6.61
C TYR A 277 13.46 9.74 7.82
N VAL A 278 12.16 9.50 7.76
CA VAL A 278 11.27 9.82 8.89
C VAL A 278 10.95 8.57 9.70
N PHE A 279 10.77 7.42 9.04
CA PHE A 279 10.42 6.19 9.74
C PHE A 279 11.65 5.47 10.31
N ASN A 280 12.82 5.51 9.67
CA ASN A 280 14.04 4.90 10.20
C ASN A 280 14.57 5.63 11.45
N ASP A 281 14.35 6.94 11.57
CA ASP A 281 14.70 7.69 12.79
C ASP A 281 13.70 7.43 13.95
N ILE A 282 12.57 6.80 13.69
CA ILE A 282 11.51 6.52 14.66
C ILE A 282 11.46 5.03 15.06
N LEU A 283 11.97 4.14 14.22
CA LEU A 283 12.05 2.69 14.44
C LEU A 283 13.42 2.26 14.98
#